data_a681b05b7dde719004984a7d1b1c36f4
#
_entry.id   a681b05b7dde719004984a7d1b1c36f4
#
_cell.length_a   1.000
_cell.length_b   1.000
_cell.length_c   1.000
_cell.angle_alpha   90.00
_cell.angle_beta   90.00
_cell.angle_gamma   90.00
#
_symmetry.space_group_name_H-M   'P 1'
#
loop_
_entity.id
_entity.type
_entity.pdbx_description
1 polymer ?
#
loop_
_entity_poly.entity_id
_entity_poly.type
_entity_poly.pdbx_seq_one_letter_code
_entity_poly.pdbx_strand_id
1 'polypeptide(L)'
;ELKDAKLSFFANPDEAFRALRNDVIDLYVHDAPTSWQLANGMENEDLISLYSPLTEEMLAWAVAKDNDALAAELNRALALMQANGTLQYILNRWIPVTVEVK
;
A
#
# COMPACT_ATOMS: atom_id res chain seq x y z
N GLU A 1 11.06 -3.64 -18.61
CA GLU A 1 11.16 -5.10 -18.43
C GLU A 1 12.56 -5.44 -17.92
N LEU A 2 12.65 -5.97 -16.70
CA LEU A 2 13.92 -6.40 -16.10
C LEU A 2 14.28 -7.80 -16.63
N LYS A 3 14.98 -7.84 -17.73
CA LYS A 3 15.52 -9.09 -18.29
C LYS A 3 16.64 -9.58 -17.37
N ASP A 4 16.68 -10.84 -17.10
CA ASP A 4 17.70 -11.51 -16.26
C ASP A 4 17.65 -11.19 -14.75
N ALA A 5 16.55 -10.60 -14.23
CA ALA A 5 16.39 -10.37 -12.82
C ALA A 5 16.17 -11.69 -12.05
N LYS A 6 16.90 -11.86 -10.96
CA LYS A 6 16.70 -12.99 -10.03
C LYS A 6 15.60 -12.61 -9.04
N LEU A 7 14.54 -13.41 -8.98
CA LEU A 7 13.42 -13.20 -8.06
C LEU A 7 13.66 -13.91 -6.72
N SER A 8 13.45 -13.18 -5.63
CA SER A 8 13.44 -13.69 -4.26
C SER A 8 12.10 -13.35 -3.61
N PHE A 9 11.53 -14.28 -2.86
CA PHE A 9 10.27 -14.10 -2.17
C PHE A 9 10.48 -14.07 -0.66
N PHE A 10 9.76 -13.22 0.04
CA PHE A 10 9.85 -13.03 1.49
C PHE A 10 8.49 -13.28 2.13
N ALA A 11 8.51 -13.80 3.35
CA ALA A 11 7.30 -14.12 4.11
C ALA A 11 6.54 -12.85 4.58
N ASN A 12 7.29 -11.78 4.81
CA ASN A 12 6.72 -10.50 5.25
C ASN A 12 7.57 -9.31 4.77
N PRO A 13 7.00 -8.08 4.75
CA PRO A 13 7.70 -6.89 4.32
C PRO A 13 8.97 -6.56 5.10
N ASP A 14 8.99 -6.79 6.42
CA ASP A 14 10.15 -6.45 7.26
C ASP A 14 11.40 -7.25 6.90
N GLU A 15 11.22 -8.51 6.52
CA GLU A 15 12.33 -9.35 6.04
C GLU A 15 12.86 -8.84 4.70
N ALA A 16 11.97 -8.47 3.77
CA ALA A 16 12.35 -7.92 2.47
C ALA A 16 13.09 -6.59 2.63
N PHE A 17 12.61 -5.71 3.51
CA PHE A 17 13.26 -4.43 3.78
C PHE A 17 14.64 -4.58 4.42
N ARG A 18 14.81 -5.52 5.34
CA ARG A 18 16.13 -5.86 5.87
C ARG A 18 17.08 -6.38 4.79
N ALA A 19 16.59 -7.21 3.89
CA ALA A 19 17.37 -7.70 2.76
C ALA A 19 17.79 -6.57 1.82
N LEU A 20 16.90 -5.61 1.54
CA LEU A 20 17.19 -4.43 0.73
C LEU A 20 18.24 -3.53 1.40
N ARG A 21 18.10 -3.23 2.68
CA ARG A 21 19.06 -2.40 3.45
C ARG A 21 20.44 -3.04 3.59
N ASN A 22 20.52 -4.35 3.54
CA ASN A 22 21.77 -5.10 3.63
C ASN A 22 22.35 -5.49 2.25
N ASP A 23 21.87 -4.87 1.18
CA ASP A 23 22.31 -5.13 -0.19
C ASP A 23 22.22 -6.62 -0.63
N VAL A 24 21.29 -7.37 -0.01
CA VAL A 24 20.99 -8.77 -0.39
C VAL A 24 20.11 -8.81 -1.64
N ILE A 25 19.24 -7.81 -1.78
CA ILE A 25 18.45 -7.53 -2.97
C ILE A 25 18.62 -6.07 -3.37
N ASP A 26 18.46 -5.77 -4.65
CA ASP A 26 18.64 -4.43 -5.20
C ASP A 26 17.33 -3.64 -5.29
N LEU A 27 16.19 -4.33 -5.33
CA LEU A 27 14.86 -3.76 -5.50
C LEU A 27 13.82 -4.61 -4.77
N TYR A 28 12.85 -3.96 -4.14
CA TYR A 28 11.68 -4.62 -3.56
C TYR A 28 10.40 -4.10 -4.20
N VAL A 29 9.53 -5.01 -4.60
CA VAL A 29 8.22 -4.70 -5.21
C VAL A 29 7.13 -5.10 -4.24
N HIS A 30 6.31 -4.13 -3.87
CA HIS A 30 5.17 -4.30 -2.97
C HIS A 30 4.06 -3.31 -3.35
N ASP A 31 2.90 -3.35 -2.69
CA ASP A 31 1.90 -2.31 -2.88
C ASP A 31 2.45 -0.92 -2.51
N ALA A 32 1.97 0.09 -3.21
CA ALA A 32 2.49 1.44 -3.08
C ALA A 32 2.34 2.02 -1.67
N PRO A 33 1.18 1.91 -0.97
CA PRO A 33 1.04 2.41 0.40
C PRO A 33 2.06 1.82 1.38
N THR A 34 2.29 0.51 1.34
CA THR A 34 3.28 -0.16 2.18
C THR A 34 4.70 0.29 1.84
N SER A 35 5.04 0.34 0.55
CA SER A 35 6.37 0.77 0.10
C SER A 35 6.70 2.19 0.56
N TRP A 36 5.73 3.11 0.50
CA TRP A 36 5.93 4.49 0.98
C TRP A 36 6.05 4.61 2.47
N GLN A 37 5.19 3.93 3.21
CA GLN A 37 5.23 3.96 4.67
C GLN A 37 6.58 3.44 5.19
N LEU A 38 7.10 2.39 4.59
CA LEU A 38 8.39 1.81 4.97
C LEU A 38 9.57 2.67 4.53
N ALA A 39 9.55 3.23 3.31
CA ALA A 39 10.61 4.11 2.83
C ALA A 39 10.66 5.45 3.57
N ASN A 40 9.54 5.94 4.09
CA ASN A 40 9.47 7.17 4.89
C ASN A 40 9.72 6.96 6.39
N GLY A 41 9.94 5.74 6.83
CA GLY A 41 10.34 5.45 8.21
C GLY A 41 11.71 6.03 8.52
N MET A 42 11.88 6.62 9.72
CA MET A 42 13.17 7.22 10.14
C MET A 42 14.35 6.24 10.13
N GLU A 43 14.05 4.96 10.14
CA GLU A 43 15.06 3.89 10.07
C GLU A 43 15.53 3.57 8.64
N ASN A 44 14.90 4.18 7.62
CA ASN A 44 15.10 3.85 6.20
C ASN A 44 15.44 5.09 5.37
N GLU A 45 16.18 6.05 5.95
CA GLU A 45 16.56 7.31 5.29
C GLU A 45 17.34 7.14 3.97
N ASP A 46 17.94 5.98 3.79
CA ASP A 46 18.71 5.57 2.61
C ASP A 46 17.86 4.85 1.53
N LEU A 47 16.58 4.61 1.81
CA LEU A 47 15.66 4.00 0.85
C LEU A 47 14.70 5.03 0.25
N ILE A 48 14.37 4.83 -1.01
CA ILE A 48 13.37 5.63 -1.71
C ILE A 48 12.27 4.74 -2.29
N SER A 49 11.05 5.22 -2.26
CA SER A 49 9.96 4.60 -3.00
C SER A 49 9.79 5.27 -4.35
N LEU A 50 9.64 4.47 -5.40
CA LEU A 50 9.30 4.97 -6.73
C LEU A 50 7.81 5.29 -6.80
N TYR A 51 7.47 6.43 -7.40
CA TYR A 51 6.09 6.93 -7.44
C TYR A 51 5.31 6.48 -8.67
N SER A 52 5.95 5.80 -9.61
CA SER A 52 5.27 5.23 -10.78
C SER A 52 4.74 3.83 -10.46
N PRO A 53 3.43 3.63 -10.31
CA PRO A 53 2.87 2.31 -10.07
C PRO A 53 3.08 1.40 -11.28
N LEU A 54 3.35 0.13 -11.01
CA LEU A 54 3.48 -0.90 -12.04
C LEU A 54 2.13 -1.45 -12.48
N THR A 55 1.15 -1.43 -11.58
CA THR A 55 -0.22 -1.93 -11.75
C THR A 55 -1.21 -1.00 -11.07
N GLU A 56 -2.48 -1.12 -11.43
CA GLU A 56 -3.60 -0.54 -10.69
C GLU A 56 -4.32 -1.65 -9.93
N GLU A 57 -4.55 -1.44 -8.65
CA GLU A 57 -5.22 -2.42 -7.78
C GLU A 57 -6.36 -1.78 -7.00
N MET A 58 -7.47 -2.50 -6.91
CA MET A 58 -8.61 -2.11 -6.07
C MET A 58 -8.37 -2.59 -4.64
N LEU A 59 -8.39 -1.68 -3.69
CA LEU A 59 -8.32 -1.99 -2.26
C LEU A 59 -9.70 -1.94 -1.64
N ALA A 60 -9.98 -2.87 -0.75
CA ALA A 60 -11.26 -2.97 -0.05
C ALA A 60 -11.07 -3.46 1.39
N TRP A 61 -12.04 -3.17 2.24
CA TRP A 61 -12.14 -3.78 3.55
C TRP A 61 -12.71 -5.19 3.44
N ALA A 62 -12.26 -6.07 4.31
CA ALA A 62 -12.75 -7.43 4.40
C ALA A 62 -13.57 -7.61 5.68
N VAL A 63 -14.68 -8.32 5.57
CA VAL A 63 -15.53 -8.72 6.70
C VAL A 63 -15.75 -10.23 6.65
N ALA A 64 -16.19 -10.82 7.77
CA ALA A 64 -16.58 -12.22 7.78
C ALA A 64 -17.69 -12.50 6.76
N LYS A 65 -17.59 -13.63 6.08
CA LYS A 65 -18.46 -14.00 4.94
C LYS A 65 -19.96 -13.91 5.24
N ASP A 66 -20.33 -14.23 6.46
CA ASP A 66 -21.74 -14.29 6.87
C ASP A 66 -22.21 -13.01 7.58
N ASN A 67 -21.40 -11.95 7.56
CA ASN A 67 -21.73 -10.68 8.21
C ASN A 67 -22.21 -9.61 7.23
N ASP A 68 -23.31 -9.90 6.55
CA ASP A 68 -23.92 -9.01 5.56
C ASP A 68 -24.35 -7.66 6.17
N ALA A 69 -24.79 -7.67 7.43
CA ALA A 69 -25.20 -6.45 8.13
C ALA A 69 -24.01 -5.49 8.30
N LEU A 70 -22.85 -5.98 8.73
CA LEU A 70 -21.65 -5.18 8.85
C LEU A 70 -21.15 -4.69 7.48
N ALA A 71 -21.18 -5.55 6.47
CA ALA A 71 -20.79 -5.16 5.10
C ALA A 71 -21.66 -4.01 4.58
N ALA A 72 -22.98 -4.07 4.79
CA ALA A 72 -23.91 -3.01 4.39
C ALA A 72 -23.64 -1.69 5.13
N GLU A 73 -23.38 -1.73 6.43
CA GLU A 73 -23.06 -0.52 7.22
C GLU A 73 -21.73 0.10 6.82
N LEU A 74 -20.70 -0.72 6.59
CA LEU A 74 -19.39 -0.23 6.12
C LEU A 74 -19.49 0.40 4.73
N ASN A 75 -20.22 -0.21 3.81
CA ASN A 75 -20.44 0.37 2.48
C ASN A 75 -21.19 1.72 2.56
N ARG A 76 -22.17 1.83 3.45
CA ARG A 76 -22.87 3.09 3.70
C ARG A 76 -21.94 4.16 4.28
N ALA A 77 -21.12 3.79 5.25
CA ALA A 77 -20.13 4.67 5.86
C ALA A 77 -19.10 5.17 4.82
N LEU A 78 -18.58 4.25 4.00
CA LEU A 78 -17.65 4.63 2.92
C LEU A 78 -18.28 5.58 1.91
N ALA A 79 -19.51 5.32 1.49
CA ALA A 79 -20.23 6.21 0.57
C ALA A 79 -20.43 7.61 1.17
N LEU A 80 -20.74 7.70 2.46
CA LEU A 80 -20.87 8.98 3.16
C LEU A 80 -19.53 9.70 3.26
N MET A 81 -18.47 9.00 3.64
CA MET A 81 -17.11 9.55 3.73
C MET A 81 -16.59 10.03 2.37
N GLN A 82 -16.95 9.32 1.30
CA GLN A 82 -16.63 9.74 -0.06
C GLN A 82 -17.39 11.01 -0.44
N ALA A 83 -18.69 11.07 -0.17
CA ALA A 83 -19.54 12.20 -0.51
C ALA A 83 -19.17 13.50 0.23
N ASN A 84 -18.73 13.40 1.49
CA ASN A 84 -18.38 14.56 2.32
C ASN A 84 -16.89 14.92 2.34
N GLY A 85 -16.06 14.20 1.58
CA GLY A 85 -14.62 14.45 1.47
C GLY A 85 -13.76 13.87 2.60
N THR A 86 -14.35 13.22 3.61
CA THR A 86 -13.61 12.63 4.73
C THR A 86 -12.65 11.55 4.27
N LEU A 87 -13.07 10.70 3.34
CA LEU A 87 -12.21 9.65 2.80
C LEU A 87 -10.97 10.23 2.10
N GLN A 88 -11.17 11.25 1.27
CA GLN A 88 -10.06 11.91 0.58
C GLN A 88 -9.11 12.62 1.56
N TYR A 89 -9.65 13.23 2.60
CA TYR A 89 -8.83 13.85 3.66
C TYR A 89 -7.94 12.82 4.36
N ILE A 90 -8.49 11.66 4.72
CA ILE A 90 -7.73 10.57 5.36
C ILE A 90 -6.65 10.05 4.42
N LEU A 91 -7.00 9.79 3.16
CA LEU A 91 -6.05 9.31 2.16
C LEU A 91 -4.90 10.29 1.96
N ASN A 92 -5.19 11.58 1.80
CA ASN A 92 -4.17 12.62 1.62
C ASN A 92 -3.24 12.75 2.83
N ARG A 93 -3.75 12.47 4.02
CA ARG A 93 -2.96 12.53 5.25
C ARG A 93 -1.97 11.37 5.40
N TRP A 94 -2.38 10.17 4.98
CA TRP A 94 -1.62 8.95 5.24
C TRP A 94 -0.88 8.41 4.02
N ILE A 95 -1.35 8.75 2.84
CA ILE A 95 -0.78 8.29 1.58
C ILE A 95 -0.33 9.52 0.79
N PRO A 96 1.00 9.79 0.72
CA PRO A 96 1.53 11.04 0.16
C PRO A 96 1.52 11.10 -1.37
N VAL A 97 0.72 10.26 -2.03
CA VAL A 97 0.53 10.27 -3.48
C VAL A 97 -0.94 10.34 -3.80
N THR A 98 -1.27 10.79 -5.02
CA THR A 98 -2.64 10.91 -5.48
C THR A 98 -3.30 9.53 -5.56
N VAL A 99 -4.27 9.29 -4.69
CA VAL A 99 -5.16 8.14 -4.76
C VAL A 99 -6.48 8.60 -5.33
N GLU A 100 -6.88 8.06 -6.45
CA GLU A 100 -8.22 8.33 -7.00
C GLU A 100 -9.25 7.49 -6.24
N VAL A 101 -10.24 8.17 -5.70
CA VAL A 101 -11.43 7.54 -5.10
C VAL A 101 -12.45 7.36 -6.21
N LYS A 102 -12.64 6.15 -6.60
CA LYS A 102 -13.67 5.80 -7.60
C LYS A 102 -14.95 5.35 -6.95
#